data_93e5f23e7014cf23895d11cbd9d5a4f6
#
_entry.id   93e5f23e7014cf23895d11cbd9d5a4f6
#
_cell.length_a   1.000
_cell.length_b   1.000
_cell.length_c   1.000
_cell.angle_alpha   90.00
_cell.angle_beta   90.00
_cell.angle_gamma   90.00
#
_symmetry.space_group_name_H-M   'P 1'
#
loop_
_entity.id
_entity.type
_entity.pdbx_description
1 polymer ?
#
loop_
_entity_poly.entity_id
_entity_poly.type
_entity_poly.pdbx_seq_one_letter_code
_entity_poly.pdbx_strand_id
1 'polypeptide(L)'
;MKKLEKVTPETARAVFAHYFSKKLQKLQQLHGGATNFVFEASVGKEDLILRISNRPTKLQYFMKEQWAVRAAHAKNVPTPEILEVGNDIIAMPYMVMRRVEGEPATARSIGLDIYRQMGAHAAAINSVATSDFGHIFDWSRNRLSRSHSWKDYLADNFKATERVQALARHKILRPENLKKLKVAVRKLPGLKAQPTLNHGDLRLKNVMLDGKGKISAIIDWEHATSNWAPCWEFAIALHDLGIDEKEAFLDGYGIAPKEFEKISNTIKVLNILHYGPIIEKAAKDKDRAALARFEQRLNGALDPFSL
;
A
#
# COMPACT_ATOMS: atom_id res chain seq x y z
N MET A 1 -19.99 21.64 10.94
CA MET A 1 -18.67 21.09 10.56
C MET A 1 -17.60 21.86 11.33
N LYS A 2 -16.80 21.19 12.21
CA LYS A 2 -15.63 21.82 12.82
C LYS A 2 -14.68 22.26 11.70
N LYS A 3 -14.26 23.51 11.72
CA LYS A 3 -13.26 24.05 10.80
C LYS A 3 -11.98 23.20 10.95
N LEU A 4 -11.52 22.54 9.88
CA LEU A 4 -10.28 21.78 9.92
C LEU A 4 -9.14 22.77 10.26
N GLU A 5 -8.32 22.42 11.25
CA GLU A 5 -7.17 23.23 11.62
C GLU A 5 -6.18 23.33 10.47
N LYS A 6 -5.62 24.51 10.29
CA LYS A 6 -4.65 24.77 9.22
C LYS A 6 -3.28 24.27 9.68
N VAL A 7 -2.69 23.36 8.92
CA VAL A 7 -1.32 22.92 9.15
C VAL A 7 -0.36 23.96 8.57
N THR A 8 0.54 24.45 9.40
CA THR A 8 1.52 25.50 9.06
C THR A 8 2.94 25.05 9.43
N PRO A 9 3.99 25.74 8.96
CA PRO A 9 5.35 25.47 9.42
C PRO A 9 5.52 25.63 10.93
N GLU A 10 4.76 26.51 11.59
CA GLU A 10 4.77 26.69 13.06
C GLU A 10 4.24 25.43 13.75
N THR A 11 3.18 24.81 13.21
CA THR A 11 2.67 23.52 13.68
C THR A 11 3.75 22.44 13.64
N ALA A 12 4.52 22.38 12.54
CA ALA A 12 5.64 21.44 12.41
C ALA A 12 6.78 21.75 13.40
N ARG A 13 7.11 23.04 13.61
CA ARG A 13 8.11 23.46 14.59
C ARG A 13 7.76 23.03 15.99
N ALA A 14 6.50 23.12 16.40
CA ALA A 14 6.06 22.71 17.73
C ALA A 14 6.33 21.22 17.99
N VAL A 15 6.07 20.35 17.02
CA VAL A 15 6.36 18.91 17.12
C VAL A 15 7.88 18.68 17.27
N PHE A 16 8.69 19.27 16.41
CA PHE A 16 10.13 19.07 16.46
C PHE A 16 10.76 19.63 17.74
N ALA A 17 10.30 20.80 18.24
CA ALA A 17 10.79 21.40 19.46
C ALA A 17 10.52 20.54 20.70
N HIS A 18 9.44 19.74 20.69
CA HIS A 18 9.13 18.83 21.79
C HIS A 18 10.08 17.65 21.86
N TYR A 19 10.35 17.01 20.69
CA TYR A 19 11.15 15.78 20.67
C TYR A 19 12.66 16.02 20.64
N PHE A 20 13.11 17.17 20.19
CA PHE A 20 14.53 17.42 20.00
C PHE A 20 14.96 18.66 20.78
N SER A 21 15.81 18.46 21.78
CA SER A 21 16.47 19.56 22.52
C SER A 21 17.44 20.40 21.67
N LYS A 22 17.79 19.89 20.47
CA LYS A 22 18.68 20.56 19.53
C LYS A 22 17.93 21.55 18.65
N LYS A 23 18.61 22.65 18.29
CA LYS A 23 18.02 23.67 17.40
C LYS A 23 17.67 23.08 16.02
N LEU A 24 16.45 23.33 15.57
CA LEU A 24 16.02 23.07 14.21
C LEU A 24 16.81 23.96 13.23
N GLN A 25 17.55 23.34 12.30
CA GLN A 25 18.44 24.04 11.36
C GLN A 25 17.71 24.33 10.04
N LYS A 26 16.92 23.37 9.56
CA LYS A 26 16.15 23.48 8.32
C LYS A 26 14.72 23.00 8.58
N LEU A 27 13.75 23.67 8.00
CA LEU A 27 12.37 23.18 7.90
C LEU A 27 11.82 23.58 6.54
N GLN A 28 11.38 22.59 5.77
CA GLN A 28 10.80 22.78 4.45
C GLN A 28 9.54 21.93 4.31
N GLN A 29 8.46 22.53 3.86
CA GLN A 29 7.28 21.76 3.46
C GLN A 29 7.51 21.14 2.08
N LEU A 30 7.31 19.82 1.98
CA LEU A 30 7.36 19.10 0.72
C LEU A 30 5.98 19.12 0.07
N HIS A 31 5.92 19.47 -1.21
CA HIS A 31 4.69 19.46 -2.00
C HIS A 31 4.56 18.10 -2.71
N GLY A 32 3.36 17.51 -2.67
CA GLY A 32 3.08 16.27 -3.40
C GLY A 32 2.35 15.17 -2.62
N GLY A 33 2.12 15.32 -1.33
CA GLY A 33 1.32 14.36 -0.55
C GLY A 33 -0.18 14.57 -0.77
N ALA A 34 -0.88 13.55 -1.26
CA ALA A 34 -2.34 13.63 -1.50
C ALA A 34 -3.18 13.64 -0.22
N THR A 35 -2.65 13.13 0.89
CA THR A 35 -3.40 12.85 2.12
C THR A 35 -2.83 13.48 3.38
N ASN A 36 -1.56 13.87 3.37
CA ASN A 36 -0.84 14.41 4.52
C ASN A 36 -0.04 15.66 4.14
N PHE A 37 0.18 16.54 5.12
CA PHE A 37 1.16 17.59 5.03
C PHE A 37 2.51 17.01 5.43
N VAL A 38 3.50 17.14 4.58
CA VAL A 38 4.83 16.55 4.76
C VAL A 38 5.85 17.67 4.93
N PHE A 39 6.68 17.57 5.97
CA PHE A 39 7.78 18.49 6.24
C PHE A 39 9.09 17.71 6.35
N GLU A 40 10.11 18.22 5.72
CA GLU A 40 11.49 17.81 5.92
C GLU A 40 12.15 18.76 6.92
N ALA A 41 12.92 18.21 7.83
CA ALA A 41 13.66 18.98 8.83
C ALA A 41 15.04 18.40 9.07
N SER A 42 16.01 19.28 9.38
CA SER A 42 17.34 18.88 9.86
C SER A 42 17.52 19.34 11.31
N VAL A 43 17.85 18.41 12.20
CA VAL A 43 18.04 18.63 13.63
C VAL A 43 19.39 18.02 14.05
N GLY A 44 20.40 18.86 14.23
CA GLY A 44 21.77 18.39 14.47
C GLY A 44 22.35 17.68 13.24
N LYS A 45 22.59 16.37 13.36
CA LYS A 45 23.06 15.53 12.24
C LYS A 45 21.97 14.63 11.67
N GLU A 46 20.73 14.80 12.09
CA GLU A 46 19.62 13.95 11.68
C GLU A 46 18.70 14.69 10.70
N ASP A 47 18.41 14.04 9.59
CA ASP A 47 17.37 14.46 8.67
C ASP A 47 16.09 13.68 8.96
N LEU A 48 14.99 14.42 9.11
CA LEU A 48 13.72 13.92 9.58
C LEU A 48 12.61 14.27 8.61
N ILE A 49 11.61 13.40 8.58
CA ILE A 49 10.33 13.64 7.90
C ILE A 49 9.24 13.68 8.96
N LEU A 50 8.42 14.72 8.91
CA LEU A 50 7.20 14.83 9.69
C LEU A 50 5.98 14.81 8.77
N ARG A 51 5.06 13.90 9.03
CA ARG A 51 3.75 13.84 8.37
C ARG A 51 2.69 14.30 9.37
N ILE A 52 1.87 15.27 8.97
CA ILE A 52 0.73 15.77 9.78
C ILE A 52 -0.54 15.57 8.98
N SER A 53 -1.63 15.18 9.64
CA SER A 53 -2.95 15.12 9.03
C SER A 53 -3.96 15.96 9.81
N ASN A 54 -4.77 16.72 9.09
CA ASN A 54 -5.89 17.45 9.68
C ASN A 54 -7.15 16.58 9.91
N ARG A 55 -7.03 15.25 9.71
CA ARG A 55 -8.12 14.28 9.92
C ARG A 55 -7.83 13.46 11.18
N PRO A 56 -8.60 13.60 12.26
CA PRO A 56 -8.36 12.89 13.54
C PRO A 56 -8.28 11.36 13.39
N THR A 57 -9.05 10.78 12.46
CA THR A 57 -9.05 9.34 12.18
C THR A 57 -7.70 8.84 11.66
N LYS A 58 -6.83 9.74 11.15
CA LYS A 58 -5.53 9.36 10.60
C LYS A 58 -4.54 8.86 11.67
N LEU A 59 -4.76 9.18 12.95
CA LEU A 59 -3.94 8.66 14.04
C LEU A 59 -3.85 7.12 14.02
N GLN A 60 -4.98 6.45 13.92
CA GLN A 60 -5.00 4.97 13.86
C GLN A 60 -4.26 4.42 12.63
N TYR A 61 -4.30 5.13 11.51
CA TYR A 61 -3.55 4.75 10.32
C TYR A 61 -2.04 4.92 10.53
N PHE A 62 -1.59 6.01 11.13
CA PHE A 62 -0.18 6.22 11.46
C PHE A 62 0.34 5.17 12.45
N MET A 63 -0.46 4.86 13.47
CA MET A 63 -0.13 3.79 14.41
C MET A 63 -0.05 2.42 13.69
N LYS A 64 -0.96 2.11 12.76
CA LYS A 64 -0.90 0.91 11.93
C LYS A 64 0.37 0.86 11.08
N GLU A 65 0.73 1.98 10.43
CA GLU A 65 1.98 2.09 9.66
C GLU A 65 3.20 1.80 10.54
N GLN A 66 3.26 2.40 11.74
CA GLN A 66 4.35 2.17 12.68
C GLN A 66 4.48 0.69 13.05
N TRP A 67 3.37 0.03 13.33
CA TRP A 67 3.37 -1.40 13.61
C TRP A 67 3.86 -2.21 12.41
N ALA A 68 3.32 -1.96 11.22
CA ALA A 68 3.67 -2.68 9.99
C ALA A 68 5.16 -2.53 9.64
N VAL A 69 5.68 -1.31 9.73
CA VAL A 69 7.10 -0.99 9.52
C VAL A 69 7.99 -1.76 10.50
N ARG A 70 7.67 -1.74 11.80
CA ARG A 70 8.41 -2.48 12.83
C ARG A 70 8.38 -3.99 12.59
N ALA A 71 7.22 -4.54 12.24
CA ALA A 71 7.05 -5.96 11.96
C ALA A 71 7.84 -6.40 10.72
N ALA A 72 7.83 -5.61 9.66
CA ALA A 72 8.62 -5.86 8.45
C ALA A 72 10.14 -5.70 8.71
N HIS A 73 10.54 -4.68 9.47
CA HIS A 73 11.93 -4.46 9.86
C HIS A 73 12.50 -5.67 10.63
N ALA A 74 11.71 -6.25 11.53
CA ALA A 74 12.07 -7.48 12.25
C ALA A 74 12.27 -8.71 11.33
N LYS A 75 11.84 -8.63 10.07
CA LYS A 75 12.08 -9.61 9.01
C LYS A 75 13.19 -9.18 8.04
N ASN A 76 14.05 -8.25 8.43
CA ASN A 76 15.13 -7.68 7.63
C ASN A 76 14.66 -6.96 6.35
N VAL A 77 13.42 -6.48 6.31
CA VAL A 77 12.97 -5.59 5.24
C VAL A 77 13.50 -4.19 5.53
N PRO A 78 14.19 -3.53 4.58
CA PRO A 78 14.64 -2.16 4.75
C PRO A 78 13.41 -1.22 4.78
N THR A 79 13.26 -0.50 5.88
CA THR A 79 12.10 0.37 6.14
C THR A 79 12.55 1.69 6.77
N PRO A 80 11.77 2.78 6.65
CA PRO A 80 12.04 3.98 7.41
C PRO A 80 11.91 3.72 8.91
N GLU A 81 12.75 4.35 9.73
CA GLU A 81 12.61 4.32 11.19
C GLU A 81 11.55 5.34 11.61
N ILE A 82 10.41 4.87 12.12
CA ILE A 82 9.36 5.73 12.68
C ILE A 82 9.67 5.94 14.17
N LEU A 83 10.02 7.17 14.50
CA LEU A 83 10.44 7.59 15.84
C LEU A 83 9.21 7.78 16.73
N GLU A 84 8.19 8.49 16.23
CA GLU A 84 7.03 8.85 17.03
C GLU A 84 5.76 8.93 16.21
N VAL A 85 4.65 8.59 16.84
CA VAL A 85 3.29 8.77 16.33
C VAL A 85 2.41 9.28 17.48
N GLY A 86 1.75 10.41 17.29
CA GLY A 86 0.93 11.00 18.33
C GLY A 86 -0.05 12.06 17.84
N ASN A 87 -0.73 12.67 18.81
CA ASN A 87 -1.59 13.85 18.65
C ASN A 87 -1.65 14.68 19.95
N ASP A 88 -0.66 14.53 20.80
CA ASP A 88 -0.59 15.10 22.15
C ASP A 88 0.10 16.48 22.16
N ILE A 89 1.05 16.69 21.23
CA ILE A 89 1.78 17.97 21.10
C ILE A 89 0.95 18.99 20.32
N ILE A 90 0.27 18.52 19.30
CA ILE A 90 -0.67 19.29 18.48
C ILE A 90 -1.97 18.51 18.41
N ALA A 91 -3.11 19.20 18.34
CA ALA A 91 -4.43 18.53 18.29
C ALA A 91 -4.70 17.77 16.97
N MET A 92 -3.66 17.47 16.23
CA MET A 92 -3.68 16.76 14.94
C MET A 92 -2.78 15.54 14.98
N PRO A 93 -3.17 14.43 14.33
CA PRO A 93 -2.29 13.28 14.15
C PRO A 93 -0.99 13.66 13.45
N TYR A 94 0.13 13.20 13.99
CA TYR A 94 1.45 13.36 13.38
C TYR A 94 2.27 12.07 13.49
N MET A 95 3.27 11.97 12.61
CA MET A 95 4.26 10.90 12.59
C MET A 95 5.62 11.52 12.26
N VAL A 96 6.59 11.26 13.12
CA VAL A 96 8.00 11.64 12.93
C VAL A 96 8.80 10.41 12.54
N MET A 97 9.60 10.50 11.49
CA MET A 97 10.45 9.41 11.03
C MET A 97 11.81 9.96 10.57
N ARG A 98 12.83 9.09 10.57
CA ARG A 98 14.11 9.42 9.92
C ARG A 98 13.92 9.48 8.42
N ARG A 99 14.57 10.47 7.78
CA ARG A 99 14.62 10.52 6.33
C ARG A 99 15.45 9.36 5.83
N VAL A 100 14.90 8.63 4.86
CA VAL A 100 15.62 7.55 4.18
C VAL A 100 16.61 8.15 3.20
N GLU A 101 17.83 7.65 3.20
CA GLU A 101 18.85 7.99 2.22
C GLU A 101 18.58 7.27 0.88
N GLY A 102 18.98 7.91 -0.22
CA GLY A 102 18.85 7.37 -1.56
C GLY A 102 17.82 8.09 -2.43
N GLU A 103 17.53 7.51 -3.57
CA GLU A 103 16.62 8.06 -4.58
C GLU A 103 15.47 7.11 -4.88
N PRO A 104 14.27 7.61 -5.24
CA PRO A 104 13.20 6.75 -5.70
C PRO A 104 13.64 5.89 -6.91
N ALA A 105 13.29 4.62 -6.92
CA ALA A 105 13.63 3.70 -8.01
C ALA A 105 13.09 4.19 -9.38
N THR A 106 12.04 5.01 -9.37
CA THR A 106 11.48 5.65 -10.58
C THR A 106 12.33 6.78 -11.15
N ALA A 107 13.35 7.25 -10.42
CA ALA A 107 14.19 8.37 -10.85
C ALA A 107 15.31 7.94 -11.82
N ARG A 108 15.54 6.64 -12.02
CA ARG A 108 16.59 6.11 -12.89
C ARG A 108 16.14 4.84 -13.65
N SER A 109 16.91 4.47 -14.68
CA SER A 109 16.77 3.14 -15.29
C SER A 109 17.25 2.09 -14.31
N ILE A 110 16.45 1.03 -14.12
CA ILE A 110 16.71 -0.07 -13.20
C ILE A 110 16.82 -1.40 -13.96
N GLY A 111 17.65 -2.31 -13.47
CA GLY A 111 17.75 -3.66 -13.98
C GLY A 111 16.78 -4.63 -13.27
N LEU A 112 16.70 -5.84 -13.80
CA LEU A 112 15.83 -6.91 -13.29
C LEU A 112 16.15 -7.29 -11.83
N ASP A 113 17.38 -7.03 -11.36
CA ASP A 113 17.79 -7.32 -9.98
C ASP A 113 16.95 -6.56 -8.92
N ILE A 114 16.51 -5.35 -9.23
CA ILE A 114 15.62 -4.60 -8.31
C ILE A 114 14.29 -5.30 -8.12
N TYR A 115 13.71 -5.85 -9.18
CA TYR A 115 12.45 -6.60 -9.09
C TYR A 115 12.64 -7.91 -8.30
N ARG A 116 13.80 -8.57 -8.46
CA ARG A 116 14.16 -9.75 -7.65
C ARG A 116 14.30 -9.39 -6.17
N GLN A 117 14.96 -8.29 -5.84
CA GLN A 117 15.01 -7.76 -4.46
C GLN A 117 13.61 -7.43 -3.93
N MET A 118 12.75 -6.77 -4.72
CA MET A 118 11.37 -6.48 -4.34
C MET A 118 10.59 -7.77 -4.03
N GLY A 119 10.75 -8.80 -4.84
CA GLY A 119 10.13 -10.11 -4.60
C GLY A 119 10.58 -10.73 -3.29
N ALA A 120 11.88 -10.73 -3.00
CA ALA A 120 12.43 -11.23 -1.74
C ALA A 120 11.89 -10.47 -0.53
N HIS A 121 11.80 -9.14 -0.61
CA HIS A 121 11.21 -8.34 0.46
C HIS A 121 9.70 -8.57 0.59
N ALA A 122 8.97 -8.78 -0.51
CA ALA A 122 7.55 -9.15 -0.46
C ALA A 122 7.35 -10.48 0.28
N ALA A 123 8.19 -11.49 0.03
CA ALA A 123 8.16 -12.77 0.75
C ALA A 123 8.42 -12.57 2.26
N ALA A 124 9.41 -11.74 2.61
CA ALA A 124 9.71 -11.42 4.00
C ALA A 124 8.54 -10.70 4.70
N ILE A 125 7.92 -9.71 4.05
CA ILE A 125 6.72 -9.03 4.54
C ILE A 125 5.59 -10.03 4.75
N ASN A 126 5.31 -10.88 3.76
CA ASN A 126 4.24 -11.87 3.81
C ASN A 126 4.49 -13.00 4.81
N SER A 127 5.72 -13.18 5.32
CA SER A 127 6.03 -14.12 6.39
C SER A 127 5.58 -13.64 7.77
N VAL A 128 5.16 -12.38 7.91
CA VAL A 128 4.62 -11.85 9.17
C VAL A 128 3.18 -12.32 9.32
N ALA A 129 2.94 -13.26 10.23
CA ALA A 129 1.60 -13.71 10.56
C ALA A 129 0.79 -12.59 11.23
N THR A 130 -0.48 -12.50 10.89
CA THR A 130 -1.44 -11.58 11.50
C THR A 130 -2.70 -12.34 11.94
N SER A 131 -3.50 -11.72 12.81
CA SER A 131 -4.85 -12.20 13.11
C SER A 131 -5.85 -11.46 12.24
N ASP A 132 -6.95 -12.07 11.86
CA ASP A 132 -8.03 -11.42 11.12
C ASP A 132 -7.62 -10.78 9.78
N PHE A 133 -8.59 -10.30 9.01
CA PHE A 133 -8.39 -9.62 7.71
C PHE A 133 -8.79 -8.15 7.81
N GLY A 134 -8.11 -7.28 7.04
CA GLY A 134 -8.39 -5.86 6.95
C GLY A 134 -7.25 -4.98 7.42
N HIS A 135 -7.56 -3.77 7.90
CA HIS A 135 -6.56 -2.80 8.35
C HIS A 135 -6.12 -2.98 9.80
N ILE A 136 -6.60 -4.01 10.49
CA ILE A 136 -6.22 -4.33 11.85
C ILE A 136 -5.24 -5.50 11.86
N PHE A 137 -4.28 -5.45 12.77
CA PHE A 137 -3.28 -6.49 12.98
C PHE A 137 -3.50 -7.11 14.36
N ASP A 138 -2.48 -7.61 15.02
CA ASP A 138 -2.56 -8.16 16.38
C ASP A 138 -2.77 -7.09 17.46
N TRP A 139 -3.35 -6.00 17.09
CA TRP A 139 -3.52 -4.82 17.91
C TRP A 139 -4.95 -4.72 18.43
N SER A 140 -5.21 -5.33 19.54
CA SER A 140 -6.55 -5.54 20.10
C SER A 140 -7.38 -4.26 20.31
N ARG A 141 -6.73 -3.11 20.44
CA ARG A 141 -7.39 -1.81 20.66
C ARG A 141 -7.54 -0.98 19.38
N ASN A 142 -7.02 -1.43 18.28
CA ASN A 142 -7.15 -0.74 17.02
C ASN A 142 -8.61 -0.78 16.55
N ARG A 143 -9.17 0.36 16.22
CA ARG A 143 -10.57 0.54 15.77
C ARG A 143 -10.72 0.54 14.26
N LEU A 144 -9.69 0.23 13.51
CA LEU A 144 -9.77 0.08 12.08
C LEU A 144 -10.60 -1.17 11.73
N SER A 145 -11.10 -1.22 10.50
CA SER A 145 -11.95 -2.31 10.03
C SER A 145 -11.20 -3.65 10.02
N ARG A 146 -11.84 -4.69 10.56
CA ARG A 146 -11.35 -6.06 10.56
C ARG A 146 -12.47 -7.05 10.29
N SER A 147 -12.11 -8.25 9.84
CA SER A 147 -13.02 -9.37 9.69
C SER A 147 -12.32 -10.66 10.14
N HIS A 148 -13.02 -11.49 10.91
CA HIS A 148 -12.44 -12.72 11.50
C HIS A 148 -12.25 -13.82 10.46
N SER A 149 -12.95 -13.77 9.34
CA SER A 149 -12.81 -14.73 8.26
C SER A 149 -12.59 -14.04 6.91
N TRP A 150 -12.00 -14.80 5.97
CA TRP A 150 -11.85 -14.37 4.59
C TRP A 150 -13.21 -14.04 3.95
N LYS A 151 -14.22 -14.85 4.22
CA LYS A 151 -15.59 -14.64 3.72
C LYS A 151 -16.16 -13.31 4.20
N ASP A 152 -16.05 -13.02 5.50
CA ASP A 152 -16.54 -11.76 6.08
C ASP A 152 -15.76 -10.57 5.56
N TYR A 153 -14.44 -10.72 5.40
CA TYR A 153 -13.60 -9.68 4.78
C TYR A 153 -14.06 -9.33 3.38
N LEU A 154 -14.33 -10.33 2.53
CA LEU A 154 -14.80 -10.11 1.17
C LEU A 154 -16.18 -9.42 1.12
N ALA A 155 -17.05 -9.73 2.08
CA ALA A 155 -18.39 -9.13 2.17
C ALA A 155 -18.36 -7.71 2.74
N ASP A 156 -17.77 -7.54 3.92
CA ASP A 156 -17.97 -6.35 4.74
C ASP A 156 -16.90 -5.27 4.54
N ASN A 157 -15.65 -5.68 4.39
CA ASN A 157 -14.53 -4.74 4.26
C ASN A 157 -14.16 -4.50 2.80
N PHE A 158 -13.90 -5.58 2.07
CA PHE A 158 -13.50 -5.50 0.66
C PHE A 158 -14.68 -5.20 -0.25
N LYS A 159 -15.91 -5.58 0.16
CA LYS A 159 -17.15 -5.33 -0.57
C LYS A 159 -17.08 -5.85 -2.00
N ALA A 160 -16.70 -7.12 -2.15
CA ALA A 160 -16.43 -7.72 -3.46
C ALA A 160 -17.60 -7.61 -4.42
N THR A 161 -18.84 -7.82 -3.94
CA THR A 161 -20.07 -7.70 -4.75
C THR A 161 -20.30 -6.27 -5.26
N GLU A 162 -20.12 -5.27 -4.39
CA GLU A 162 -20.28 -3.86 -4.76
C GLU A 162 -19.24 -3.43 -5.81
N ARG A 163 -18.00 -3.94 -5.70
CA ARG A 163 -16.94 -3.68 -6.69
C ARG A 163 -17.29 -4.28 -8.06
N VAL A 164 -17.85 -5.49 -8.10
CA VAL A 164 -18.37 -6.08 -9.36
C VAL A 164 -19.49 -5.22 -9.93
N GLN A 165 -20.40 -4.73 -9.07
CA GLN A 165 -21.48 -3.84 -9.50
C GLN A 165 -20.96 -2.52 -10.07
N ALA A 166 -19.91 -1.95 -9.48
CA ALA A 166 -19.25 -0.74 -10.00
C ALA A 166 -18.71 -0.95 -11.42
N LEU A 167 -17.97 -2.06 -11.62
CA LEU A 167 -17.45 -2.44 -12.94
C LEU A 167 -18.57 -2.62 -13.98
N ALA A 168 -19.69 -3.22 -13.58
CA ALA A 168 -20.85 -3.40 -14.44
C ALA A 168 -21.56 -2.08 -14.76
N ARG A 169 -21.82 -1.24 -13.74
CA ARG A 169 -22.50 0.06 -13.87
C ARG A 169 -21.78 0.98 -14.83
N HIS A 170 -20.47 1.04 -14.74
CA HIS A 170 -19.64 1.90 -15.58
C HIS A 170 -19.18 1.23 -16.89
N LYS A 171 -19.70 0.01 -17.20
CA LYS A 171 -19.39 -0.75 -18.42
C LYS A 171 -17.89 -0.94 -18.68
N ILE A 172 -17.11 -1.11 -17.59
CA ILE A 172 -15.65 -1.25 -17.68
C ILE A 172 -15.23 -2.59 -18.29
N LEU A 173 -15.98 -3.65 -18.04
CA LEU A 173 -15.70 -4.98 -18.60
C LEU A 173 -16.66 -5.33 -19.70
N ARG A 174 -16.16 -6.01 -20.75
CA ARG A 174 -16.97 -6.66 -21.76
C ARG A 174 -17.91 -7.65 -21.12
N PRO A 175 -19.11 -7.92 -21.71
CA PRO A 175 -20.12 -8.81 -21.09
C PRO A 175 -19.58 -10.20 -20.73
N GLU A 176 -18.77 -10.79 -21.61
CA GLU A 176 -18.14 -12.11 -21.40
C GLU A 176 -17.15 -12.08 -20.23
N ASN A 177 -16.34 -11.03 -20.11
CA ASN A 177 -15.37 -10.85 -19.03
C ASN A 177 -16.08 -10.59 -17.70
N LEU A 178 -17.14 -9.79 -17.70
CA LEU A 178 -17.98 -9.58 -16.52
C LEU A 178 -18.63 -10.89 -16.04
N LYS A 179 -19.09 -11.74 -16.96
CA LYS A 179 -19.63 -13.06 -16.63
C LYS A 179 -18.57 -13.95 -15.99
N LYS A 180 -17.36 -14.01 -16.56
CA LYS A 180 -16.22 -14.76 -15.99
C LYS A 180 -15.87 -14.25 -14.59
N LEU A 181 -15.76 -12.92 -14.41
CA LEU A 181 -15.48 -12.31 -13.12
C LEU A 181 -16.53 -12.66 -12.07
N LYS A 182 -17.83 -12.56 -12.40
CA LYS A 182 -18.93 -12.94 -11.49
C LYS A 182 -18.83 -14.38 -11.01
N VAL A 183 -18.47 -15.31 -11.91
CA VAL A 183 -18.28 -16.73 -11.56
C VAL A 183 -17.08 -16.90 -10.62
N ALA A 184 -15.96 -16.26 -10.93
CA ALA A 184 -14.77 -16.35 -10.12
C ALA A 184 -14.96 -15.74 -8.72
N VAL A 185 -15.60 -14.58 -8.62
CA VAL A 185 -15.87 -13.90 -7.34
C VAL A 185 -16.75 -14.75 -6.42
N ARG A 186 -17.72 -15.47 -6.95
CA ARG A 186 -18.56 -16.40 -6.16
C ARG A 186 -17.75 -17.53 -5.50
N LYS A 187 -16.60 -17.91 -6.06
CA LYS A 187 -15.73 -18.97 -5.53
C LYS A 187 -14.76 -18.45 -4.45
N LEU A 188 -14.45 -17.15 -4.44
CA LEU A 188 -13.50 -16.56 -3.50
C LEU A 188 -13.78 -16.89 -2.01
N PRO A 189 -15.04 -16.81 -1.51
CA PRO A 189 -15.33 -17.06 -0.10
C PRO A 189 -15.02 -18.49 0.38
N GLY A 190 -14.98 -19.45 -0.55
CA GLY A 190 -14.66 -20.86 -0.25
C GLY A 190 -13.17 -21.19 -0.25
N LEU A 191 -12.30 -20.23 -0.58
CA LEU A 191 -10.86 -20.45 -0.60
C LEU A 191 -10.28 -20.38 0.81
N LYS A 192 -9.29 -21.25 1.09
CA LYS A 192 -8.55 -21.25 2.36
C LYS A 192 -7.50 -20.16 2.33
N ALA A 193 -7.83 -18.99 2.86
CA ALA A 193 -6.92 -17.87 3.00
C ALA A 193 -6.36 -17.79 4.43
N GLN A 194 -5.09 -17.48 4.57
CA GLN A 194 -4.44 -17.19 5.85
C GLN A 194 -4.04 -15.71 5.87
N PRO A 195 -4.37 -14.99 6.96
CA PRO A 195 -4.03 -13.58 7.05
C PRO A 195 -2.53 -13.40 7.37
N THR A 196 -1.88 -12.56 6.59
CA THR A 196 -0.50 -12.13 6.80
C THR A 196 -0.36 -10.65 6.50
N LEU A 197 0.75 -10.05 6.91
CA LEU A 197 1.06 -8.68 6.54
C LEU A 197 1.31 -8.58 5.04
N ASN A 198 0.68 -7.59 4.43
CA ASN A 198 0.93 -7.15 3.05
C ASN A 198 1.26 -5.66 3.05
N HIS A 199 2.17 -5.22 2.22
CA HIS A 199 2.44 -3.79 2.02
C HIS A 199 1.23 -3.09 1.36
N GLY A 200 0.61 -3.75 0.39
CA GLY A 200 -0.61 -3.31 -0.27
C GLY A 200 -0.42 -2.18 -1.30
N ASP A 201 0.81 -1.68 -1.50
CA ASP A 201 1.21 -0.76 -2.57
C ASP A 201 2.71 -0.92 -2.92
N LEU A 202 3.21 -2.15 -2.93
CA LEU A 202 4.62 -2.45 -3.24
C LEU A 202 4.87 -2.25 -4.74
N ARG A 203 5.28 -1.04 -5.10
CA ARG A 203 5.58 -0.61 -6.46
C ARG A 203 6.85 0.24 -6.48
N LEU A 204 7.49 0.40 -7.64
CA LEU A 204 8.75 1.14 -7.79
C LEU A 204 8.73 2.55 -7.17
N LYS A 205 7.60 3.25 -7.24
CA LYS A 205 7.45 4.57 -6.62
C LYS A 205 7.66 4.59 -5.11
N ASN A 206 7.48 3.43 -4.46
CA ASN A 206 7.62 3.23 -3.02
C ASN A 206 8.92 2.49 -2.64
N VAL A 207 9.87 2.39 -3.57
CA VAL A 207 11.18 1.78 -3.39
C VAL A 207 12.26 2.85 -3.48
N MET A 208 13.11 2.94 -2.48
CA MET A 208 14.29 3.81 -2.45
C MET A 208 15.54 2.98 -2.74
N LEU A 209 16.45 3.53 -3.52
CA LEU A 209 17.71 2.87 -3.88
C LEU A 209 18.90 3.67 -3.34
N ASP A 210 19.89 2.97 -2.84
CA ASP A 210 21.18 3.56 -2.46
C ASP A 210 22.04 3.90 -3.70
N GLY A 211 23.22 4.49 -3.45
CA GLY A 211 24.17 4.82 -4.50
C GLY A 211 24.74 3.60 -5.27
N LYS A 212 24.56 2.37 -4.74
CA LYS A 212 24.98 1.11 -5.35
C LYS A 212 23.85 0.40 -6.09
N GLY A 213 22.64 0.99 -6.11
CA GLY A 213 21.47 0.41 -6.76
C GLY A 213 20.79 -0.71 -5.97
N LYS A 214 21.03 -0.82 -4.66
CA LYS A 214 20.30 -1.72 -3.77
C LYS A 214 19.13 -1.01 -3.12
N ILE A 215 18.08 -1.75 -2.77
CA ILE A 215 16.95 -1.23 -2.03
C ILE A 215 17.40 -0.78 -0.65
N SER A 216 17.36 0.53 -0.40
CA SER A 216 17.69 1.14 0.89
C SER A 216 16.46 1.27 1.79
N ALA A 217 15.26 1.41 1.22
CA ALA A 217 14.01 1.32 1.96
C ALA A 217 12.80 1.06 1.07
N ILE A 218 11.80 0.43 1.67
CA ILE A 218 10.42 0.37 1.17
C ILE A 218 9.61 1.35 2.00
N ILE A 219 8.97 2.32 1.35
CA ILE A 219 8.26 3.46 1.97
C ILE A 219 6.76 3.42 1.68
N ASP A 220 5.99 4.30 2.33
CA ASP A 220 4.55 4.50 2.11
C ASP A 220 3.68 3.28 2.48
N TRP A 221 3.75 2.90 3.75
CA TRP A 221 3.02 1.78 4.33
C TRP A 221 1.55 2.10 4.69
N GLU A 222 1.00 3.22 4.20
CA GLU A 222 -0.38 3.60 4.54
C GLU A 222 -1.42 2.59 4.06
N HIS A 223 -1.10 1.82 3.00
CA HIS A 223 -1.94 0.74 2.48
C HIS A 223 -1.67 -0.63 3.11
N ALA A 224 -0.73 -0.71 4.06
CA ALA A 224 -0.44 -1.97 4.74
C ALA A 224 -1.70 -2.57 5.35
N THR A 225 -1.87 -3.88 5.15
CA THR A 225 -3.09 -4.60 5.51
C THR A 225 -2.79 -6.04 5.90
N SER A 226 -3.60 -6.57 6.78
CA SER A 226 -3.69 -8.01 7.00
C SER A 226 -4.56 -8.61 5.90
N ASN A 227 -3.97 -9.40 5.02
CA ASN A 227 -4.66 -9.95 3.86
C ASN A 227 -4.08 -11.29 3.44
N TRP A 228 -4.67 -11.92 2.46
CA TRP A 228 -4.20 -13.18 1.95
C TRP A 228 -2.97 -13.02 1.04
N ALA A 229 -1.79 -13.35 1.56
CA ALA A 229 -0.58 -13.44 0.75
C ALA A 229 -0.39 -14.86 0.18
N PRO A 230 0.27 -14.99 -0.98
CA PRO A 230 0.80 -13.88 -1.78
C PRO A 230 -0.24 -13.20 -2.68
N CYS A 231 -1.49 -13.69 -2.71
CA CYS A 231 -2.49 -13.29 -3.70
C CYS A 231 -2.75 -11.79 -3.72
N TRP A 232 -2.87 -11.16 -2.53
CA TRP A 232 -3.12 -9.72 -2.46
C TRP A 232 -1.88 -8.90 -2.84
N GLU A 233 -0.71 -9.26 -2.30
CA GLU A 233 0.52 -8.55 -2.64
C GLU A 233 0.81 -8.62 -4.15
N PHE A 234 0.68 -9.81 -4.75
CA PHE A 234 0.89 -10.00 -6.19
C PHE A 234 -0.16 -9.26 -7.04
N ALA A 235 -1.41 -9.21 -6.58
CA ALA A 235 -2.45 -8.46 -7.27
C ALA A 235 -2.11 -6.97 -7.43
N ILE A 236 -1.31 -6.41 -6.52
CA ILE A 236 -0.88 -5.01 -6.54
C ILE A 236 0.50 -4.88 -7.19
N ALA A 237 1.49 -5.66 -6.74
CA ALA A 237 2.89 -5.50 -7.14
C ALA A 237 3.13 -5.86 -8.62
N LEU A 238 2.50 -6.94 -9.12
CA LEU A 238 2.76 -7.42 -10.48
C LEU A 238 1.99 -6.64 -11.57
N HIS A 239 1.07 -5.77 -11.15
CA HIS A 239 0.11 -5.17 -12.10
C HIS A 239 0.76 -4.25 -13.14
N ASP A 240 1.80 -3.50 -12.77
CA ASP A 240 2.47 -2.52 -13.62
C ASP A 240 3.77 -3.06 -14.26
N LEU A 241 4.09 -4.35 -14.04
CA LEU A 241 5.34 -4.97 -14.49
C LEU A 241 5.17 -5.61 -15.87
N GLY A 242 6.22 -5.53 -16.67
CA GLY A 242 6.39 -6.32 -17.90
C GLY A 242 6.65 -7.81 -17.58
N ILE A 243 6.82 -8.64 -18.61
CA ILE A 243 6.99 -10.09 -18.45
C ILE A 243 8.27 -10.40 -17.68
N ASP A 244 9.39 -9.86 -18.11
CA ASP A 244 10.71 -10.13 -17.52
C ASP A 244 10.79 -9.61 -16.07
N GLU A 245 10.17 -8.49 -15.78
CA GLU A 245 10.10 -7.89 -14.45
C GLU A 245 9.23 -8.74 -13.50
N LYS A 246 8.09 -9.27 -13.99
CA LYS A 246 7.26 -10.21 -13.23
C LYS A 246 8.02 -11.48 -12.91
N GLU A 247 8.71 -12.05 -13.89
CA GLU A 247 9.51 -13.24 -13.71
C GLU A 247 10.61 -13.02 -12.66
N ALA A 248 11.35 -11.92 -12.77
CA ALA A 248 12.37 -11.55 -11.79
C ALA A 248 11.79 -11.34 -10.38
N PHE A 249 10.60 -10.74 -10.27
CA PHE A 249 9.92 -10.55 -8.98
C PHE A 249 9.49 -11.89 -8.37
N LEU A 250 8.88 -12.79 -9.17
CA LEU A 250 8.42 -14.10 -8.72
C LEU A 250 9.60 -15.01 -8.33
N ASP A 251 10.72 -14.94 -9.08
CA ASP A 251 11.97 -15.62 -8.75
C ASP A 251 12.51 -15.14 -7.39
N GLY A 252 12.57 -13.83 -7.18
CA GLY A 252 12.96 -13.24 -5.90
C GLY A 252 12.04 -13.60 -4.74
N TYR A 253 10.73 -13.71 -5.00
CA TYR A 253 9.76 -14.15 -4.00
C TYR A 253 9.93 -15.64 -3.62
N GLY A 254 10.46 -16.44 -4.55
CA GLY A 254 10.70 -17.87 -4.35
C GLY A 254 9.44 -18.73 -4.46
N ILE A 255 8.41 -18.29 -5.19
CA ILE A 255 7.22 -19.11 -5.43
C ILE A 255 7.45 -20.09 -6.59
N ALA A 256 7.12 -21.38 -6.38
CA ALA A 256 7.24 -22.37 -7.43
C ALA A 256 6.20 -22.10 -8.55
N PRO A 257 6.57 -22.29 -9.86
CA PRO A 257 5.66 -22.03 -10.98
C PRO A 257 4.30 -22.74 -10.87
N LYS A 258 4.28 -24.00 -10.43
CA LYS A 258 3.04 -24.74 -10.20
C LYS A 258 2.15 -24.17 -9.11
N GLU A 259 2.73 -23.54 -8.08
CA GLU A 259 2.02 -22.87 -7.01
C GLU A 259 1.45 -21.54 -7.48
N PHE A 260 2.25 -20.78 -8.24
CA PHE A 260 1.79 -19.54 -8.87
C PHE A 260 0.61 -19.79 -9.82
N GLU A 261 0.68 -20.81 -10.66
CA GLU A 261 -0.39 -21.19 -11.59
C GLU A 261 -1.72 -21.44 -10.85
N LYS A 262 -1.69 -22.15 -9.70
CA LYS A 262 -2.89 -22.42 -8.89
C LYS A 262 -3.60 -21.17 -8.39
N ILE A 263 -2.85 -20.10 -8.10
CA ILE A 263 -3.38 -18.86 -7.53
C ILE A 263 -3.52 -17.74 -8.56
N SER A 264 -3.01 -17.89 -9.77
CA SER A 264 -2.97 -16.86 -10.81
C SER A 264 -4.35 -16.24 -11.11
N ASN A 265 -5.36 -17.08 -11.22
CA ASN A 265 -6.74 -16.60 -11.43
C ASN A 265 -7.26 -15.78 -10.25
N THR A 266 -6.91 -16.16 -9.02
CA THR A 266 -7.28 -15.40 -7.81
C THR A 266 -6.60 -14.04 -7.81
N ILE A 267 -5.30 -13.98 -8.16
CA ILE A 267 -4.54 -12.73 -8.29
C ILE A 267 -5.22 -11.80 -9.29
N LYS A 268 -5.58 -12.29 -10.48
CA LYS A 268 -6.28 -11.51 -11.51
C LYS A 268 -7.62 -10.97 -11.00
N VAL A 269 -8.41 -11.81 -10.34
CA VAL A 269 -9.70 -11.40 -9.77
C VAL A 269 -9.54 -10.32 -8.71
N LEU A 270 -8.62 -10.50 -7.77
CA LEU A 270 -8.35 -9.50 -6.71
C LEU A 270 -7.84 -8.18 -7.30
N ASN A 271 -6.96 -8.25 -8.30
CA ASN A 271 -6.48 -7.08 -9.01
C ASN A 271 -7.64 -6.29 -9.66
N ILE A 272 -8.52 -6.96 -10.40
CA ILE A 272 -9.66 -6.31 -11.05
C ILE A 272 -10.57 -5.67 -10.00
N LEU A 273 -10.87 -6.38 -8.92
CA LEU A 273 -11.70 -5.87 -7.85
C LEU A 273 -11.05 -4.70 -7.11
N HIS A 274 -9.72 -4.66 -7.02
CA HIS A 274 -8.99 -3.53 -6.42
C HIS A 274 -9.37 -2.20 -7.07
N TYR A 275 -9.62 -2.18 -8.37
CA TYR A 275 -9.96 -0.96 -9.11
C TYR A 275 -11.40 -0.48 -8.90
N GLY A 276 -12.29 -1.25 -8.29
CA GLY A 276 -13.69 -0.86 -8.11
C GLY A 276 -13.88 0.55 -7.52
N PRO A 277 -13.30 0.88 -6.35
CA PRO A 277 -13.41 2.22 -5.76
C PRO A 277 -12.74 3.32 -6.59
N ILE A 278 -11.67 3.00 -7.30
CA ILE A 278 -10.94 3.94 -8.15
C ILE A 278 -11.80 4.33 -9.36
N ILE A 279 -12.49 3.35 -9.94
CA ILE A 279 -13.44 3.54 -11.04
C ILE A 279 -14.64 4.38 -10.60
N GLU A 280 -15.22 4.09 -9.42
CA GLU A 280 -16.31 4.90 -8.87
C GLU A 280 -15.88 6.36 -8.69
N LYS A 281 -14.65 6.58 -8.19
CA LYS A 281 -14.09 7.93 -8.07
C LYS A 281 -13.91 8.60 -9.42
N ALA A 282 -13.29 7.94 -10.40
CA ALA A 282 -13.11 8.48 -11.75
C ALA A 282 -14.44 8.83 -12.42
N ALA A 283 -15.46 7.99 -12.25
CA ALA A 283 -16.80 8.25 -12.75
C ALA A 283 -17.46 9.47 -12.08
N LYS A 284 -17.33 9.59 -10.76
CA LYS A 284 -17.80 10.75 -10.01
C LYS A 284 -17.11 12.04 -10.44
N ASP A 285 -15.80 11.97 -10.67
CA ASP A 285 -14.97 13.10 -11.13
C ASP A 285 -15.14 13.36 -12.65
N LYS A 286 -15.96 12.56 -13.35
CA LYS A 286 -16.20 12.62 -14.81
C LYS A 286 -14.92 12.48 -15.65
N ASP A 287 -13.91 11.77 -15.12
CA ASP A 287 -12.64 11.49 -15.80
C ASP A 287 -12.81 10.37 -16.83
N ARG A 288 -13.27 10.74 -18.03
CA ARG A 288 -13.49 9.82 -19.15
C ARG A 288 -12.19 9.14 -19.61
N ALA A 289 -11.07 9.85 -19.55
CA ALA A 289 -9.78 9.30 -19.97
C ALA A 289 -9.32 8.19 -19.01
N ALA A 290 -9.48 8.39 -17.70
CA ALA A 290 -9.21 7.34 -16.73
C ALA A 290 -10.13 6.12 -16.94
N LEU A 291 -11.42 6.32 -17.15
CA LEU A 291 -12.37 5.22 -17.40
C LEU A 291 -12.00 4.41 -18.64
N ALA A 292 -11.63 5.06 -19.75
CA ALA A 292 -11.18 4.37 -20.96
C ALA A 292 -9.89 3.56 -20.73
N ARG A 293 -8.93 4.11 -19.99
CA ARG A 293 -7.71 3.37 -19.60
C ARG A 293 -8.04 2.13 -18.76
N PHE A 294 -8.98 2.24 -17.81
CA PHE A 294 -9.39 1.08 -16.99
C PHE A 294 -10.13 0.04 -17.82
N GLU A 295 -10.99 0.45 -18.77
CA GLU A 295 -11.66 -0.48 -19.68
C GLU A 295 -10.64 -1.32 -20.48
N GLN A 296 -9.68 -0.68 -21.13
CA GLN A 296 -8.64 -1.36 -21.88
C GLN A 296 -7.83 -2.30 -21.00
N ARG A 297 -7.36 -1.81 -19.87
CA ARG A 297 -6.45 -2.51 -18.95
C ARG A 297 -7.10 -3.74 -18.30
N LEU A 298 -8.30 -3.59 -17.76
CA LEU A 298 -8.96 -4.67 -17.02
C LEU A 298 -9.55 -5.74 -17.94
N ASN A 299 -9.92 -5.41 -19.17
CA ASN A 299 -10.27 -6.44 -20.15
C ASN A 299 -9.03 -7.24 -20.57
N GLY A 300 -7.87 -6.59 -20.74
CA GLY A 300 -6.62 -7.30 -20.99
C GLY A 300 -6.21 -8.24 -19.86
N ALA A 301 -6.41 -7.82 -18.61
CA ALA A 301 -6.05 -8.65 -17.44
C ALA A 301 -6.84 -9.98 -17.36
N LEU A 302 -8.00 -10.08 -18.00
CA LEU A 302 -8.81 -11.31 -18.09
C LEU A 302 -8.53 -12.12 -19.36
N ASP A 303 -7.65 -11.64 -20.22
CA ASP A 303 -7.17 -12.40 -21.38
C ASP A 303 -6.42 -13.65 -20.90
N PRO A 304 -6.67 -14.84 -21.52
CA PRO A 304 -5.94 -16.07 -21.19
C PRO A 304 -4.41 -15.94 -21.31
N PHE A 305 -3.92 -15.05 -22.16
CA PHE A 305 -2.48 -14.81 -22.38
C PHE A 305 -1.88 -13.73 -21.49
N SER A 306 -2.69 -13.07 -20.65
CA SER A 306 -2.18 -12.08 -19.68
C SER A 306 -1.82 -12.78 -18.37
N LEU A 307 -0.60 -12.68 -17.97
CA LEU A 307 -0.12 -13.03 -16.62
C LEU A 307 -0.21 -11.83 -15.68
#